data_7b036bede76b149fda9ebc23a9113f03
#
_entry.id   7b036bede76b149fda9ebc23a9113f03
#
_cell.length_a   1.000
_cell.length_b   1.000
_cell.length_c   1.000
_cell.angle_alpha   90.00
_cell.angle_beta   90.00
_cell.angle_gamma   90.00
#
_symmetry.space_group_name_H-M   'P 1'
#
loop_
_entity.id
_entity.type
_entity.pdbx_description
1 polymer ?
#
loop_
_entity_poly.entity_id
_entity_poly.type
_entity_poly.pdbx_seq_one_letter_code
_entity_poly.pdbx_strand_id
1 'polypeptide(L)'
;MHIVAIDGIAVIVDSTNTVTNVTTEELVKIYTGEINNWNQLGGNNQPIVVIGREAASGTRGAFEELLEIEDQCVYAQELDTPGTVMDTVAATPGAIGYVALDVLDATV
;
A
#
# COMPACT_ATOMS: atom_id res chain seq x y z
N MET A 1 11.47 2.69 -5.54
CA MET A 1 10.32 2.39 -4.68
C MET A 1 10.44 3.21 -3.40
N HIS A 2 9.38 3.93 -3.03
CA HIS A 2 9.36 4.73 -1.81
C HIS A 2 8.70 3.93 -0.70
N ILE A 3 9.18 4.08 0.53
CA ILE A 3 8.78 3.24 1.67
C ILE A 3 8.43 4.11 2.87
N VAL A 4 7.27 3.83 3.48
CA VAL A 4 6.85 4.45 4.74
C VAL A 4 6.57 3.31 5.74
N ALA A 5 7.27 3.30 6.86
CA ALA A 5 7.12 2.24 7.87
C ALA A 5 6.11 2.63 8.95
N ILE A 6 5.20 1.70 9.29
CA ILE A 6 4.19 1.87 10.35
C ILE A 6 4.11 0.56 11.15
N ASP A 7 4.52 0.57 12.40
CA ASP A 7 4.39 -0.56 13.33
C ASP A 7 4.79 -1.92 12.73
N GLY A 8 5.98 -2.00 12.12
CA GLY A 8 6.48 -3.24 11.54
C GLY A 8 5.92 -3.57 10.16
N ILE A 9 5.11 -2.68 9.58
CA ILE A 9 4.59 -2.82 8.22
C ILE A 9 5.16 -1.70 7.36
N ALA A 10 5.67 -2.05 6.19
CA ALA A 10 6.16 -1.08 5.22
C ALA A 10 5.09 -0.85 4.14
N VAL A 11 4.70 0.40 3.96
CA VAL A 11 3.84 0.83 2.87
C VAL A 11 4.75 1.28 1.73
N ILE A 12 4.54 0.73 0.55
CA ILE A 12 5.41 0.94 -0.61
C ILE A 12 4.63 1.55 -1.78
N VAL A 13 5.29 2.46 -2.48
CA VAL A 13 4.76 3.07 -3.72
C VAL A 13 5.81 2.96 -4.81
N ASP A 14 5.40 3.05 -6.09
CA ASP A 14 6.35 2.97 -7.20
C ASP A 14 7.29 4.18 -7.22
N SER A 15 8.49 4.00 -7.82
CA SER A 15 9.54 5.02 -7.81
C SER A 15 9.22 6.27 -8.62
N THR A 16 8.24 6.21 -9.52
CA THR A 16 7.83 7.36 -10.33
C THR A 16 6.85 8.27 -9.58
N ASN A 17 6.34 7.83 -8.43
CA ASN A 17 5.39 8.59 -7.64
C ASN A 17 6.11 9.75 -6.95
N THR A 18 5.56 10.96 -7.09
CA THR A 18 6.11 12.17 -6.46
C THR A 18 5.66 12.33 -5.01
N VAL A 19 4.63 11.60 -4.58
CA VAL A 19 4.19 11.57 -3.18
C VAL A 19 5.06 10.56 -2.44
N THR A 20 5.94 11.06 -1.57
CA THR A 20 6.90 10.23 -0.84
C THR A 20 6.56 10.06 0.63
N ASN A 21 5.51 10.73 1.11
CA ASN A 21 5.10 10.68 2.50
C ASN A 21 3.57 10.66 2.58
N VAL A 22 3.04 9.67 3.27
CA VAL A 22 1.59 9.47 3.42
C VAL A 22 1.29 9.28 4.90
N THR A 23 0.33 10.04 5.41
CA THR A 23 -0.08 9.91 6.82
C THR A 23 -0.99 8.70 7.01
N THR A 24 -1.16 8.27 8.27
CA THR A 24 -2.08 7.19 8.62
C THR A 24 -3.51 7.50 8.17
N GLU A 25 -3.94 8.74 8.36
CA GLU A 25 -5.28 9.18 7.93
C GLU A 25 -5.45 9.09 6.42
N GLU A 26 -4.41 9.49 5.68
CA GLU A 26 -4.41 9.38 4.21
C GLU A 26 -4.44 7.93 3.75
N LEU A 27 -3.73 7.03 4.42
CA LEU A 27 -3.77 5.60 4.13
C LEU A 27 -5.17 5.02 4.31
N VAL A 28 -5.86 5.38 5.39
CA VAL A 28 -7.24 4.98 5.62
C VAL A 28 -8.12 5.41 4.45
N LYS A 29 -7.99 6.64 4.02
CA LYS A 29 -8.80 7.18 2.90
C LYS A 29 -8.47 6.50 1.57
N ILE A 30 -7.20 6.18 1.34
CA ILE A 30 -6.77 5.48 0.12
C ILE A 30 -7.36 4.06 0.10
N TYR A 31 -7.21 3.31 1.18
CA TYR A 31 -7.64 1.91 1.21
C TYR A 31 -9.14 1.73 1.31
N THR A 32 -9.88 2.74 1.76
CA THR A 32 -11.34 2.71 1.77
C THR A 32 -11.96 3.30 0.49
N GLY A 33 -11.13 3.77 -0.44
CA GLY A 33 -11.59 4.32 -1.73
C GLY A 33 -12.00 5.79 -1.69
N GLU A 34 -11.84 6.45 -0.57
CA GLU A 34 -12.20 7.88 -0.42
C GLU A 34 -11.24 8.78 -1.19
N ILE A 35 -9.94 8.44 -1.19
CA ILE A 35 -8.92 9.06 -2.03
C ILE A 35 -8.54 8.04 -3.10
N ASN A 36 -8.70 8.39 -4.38
CA ASN A 36 -8.49 7.48 -5.49
C ASN A 36 -7.56 8.01 -6.58
N ASN A 37 -6.98 9.16 -6.38
CA ASN A 37 -6.03 9.76 -7.32
C ASN A 37 -4.92 10.46 -6.54
N TRP A 38 -3.68 10.30 -6.96
CA TRP A 38 -2.53 10.89 -6.29
C TRP A 38 -2.54 12.42 -6.31
N ASN A 39 -3.24 13.06 -7.26
CA ASN A 39 -3.34 14.52 -7.28
C ASN A 39 -4.13 15.07 -6.08
N GLN A 40 -4.92 14.25 -5.43
CA GLN A 40 -5.61 14.62 -4.18
C GLN A 40 -4.64 14.79 -3.01
N LEU A 41 -3.42 14.26 -3.16
CA LEU A 41 -2.34 14.36 -2.18
C LEU A 41 -1.17 15.21 -2.68
N GLY A 42 -1.39 16.02 -3.71
CA GLY A 42 -0.37 16.89 -4.27
C GLY A 42 0.58 16.23 -5.27
N GLY A 43 0.27 15.02 -5.69
CA GLY A 43 1.04 14.29 -6.68
C GLY A 43 0.54 14.46 -8.11
N ASN A 44 1.00 13.59 -8.99
CA ASN A 44 0.59 13.59 -10.39
C ASN A 44 -0.88 13.20 -10.53
N ASN A 45 -1.50 13.61 -11.64
CA ASN A 45 -2.83 13.15 -11.99
C ASN A 45 -2.75 11.69 -12.44
N GLN A 46 -2.85 10.79 -11.48
CA GLN A 46 -2.70 9.36 -11.70
C GLN A 46 -3.58 8.58 -10.75
N PRO A 47 -4.43 7.68 -11.26
CA PRO A 47 -5.28 6.86 -10.39
C PRO A 47 -4.43 6.01 -9.44
N ILE A 48 -4.91 5.84 -8.21
CA ILE A 48 -4.26 4.98 -7.23
C ILE A 48 -4.68 3.53 -7.48
N VAL A 49 -3.69 2.65 -7.67
CA VAL A 49 -3.92 1.21 -7.79
C VAL A 49 -3.65 0.58 -6.42
N VAL A 50 -4.71 0.20 -5.73
CA VAL A 50 -4.62 -0.29 -4.35
C VAL A 50 -4.32 -1.79 -4.36
N ILE A 51 -3.12 -2.15 -3.93
CA ILE A 51 -2.64 -3.52 -3.88
C ILE A 51 -2.65 -4.01 -2.44
N GLY A 52 -3.17 -5.20 -2.23
CA GLY A 52 -3.18 -5.83 -0.92
C GLY A 52 -2.86 -7.31 -0.99
N ARG A 53 -3.03 -7.97 0.15
CA ARG A 53 -2.81 -9.39 0.30
C ARG A 53 -4.14 -10.13 0.29
N GLU A 54 -4.09 -11.43 0.11
CA GLU A 54 -5.27 -12.30 0.21
C GLU A 54 -5.87 -12.27 1.62
N ALA A 55 -7.13 -12.66 1.75
CA ALA A 55 -7.86 -12.59 3.03
C ALA A 55 -7.19 -13.40 4.15
N ALA A 56 -6.48 -14.49 3.82
CA ALA A 56 -5.80 -15.32 4.80
C ALA A 56 -4.47 -14.75 5.29
N SER A 57 -3.99 -13.64 4.72
CA SER A 57 -2.70 -13.06 5.08
C SER A 57 -2.70 -12.44 6.47
N GLY A 58 -1.75 -12.86 7.32
CA GLY A 58 -1.55 -12.24 8.62
C GLY A 58 -1.11 -10.78 8.51
N THR A 59 -0.31 -10.44 7.49
CA THR A 59 0.12 -9.06 7.22
C THR A 59 -1.08 -8.18 6.86
N ARG A 60 -2.01 -8.69 6.05
CA ARG A 60 -3.25 -7.98 5.73
C ARG A 60 -4.07 -7.72 6.98
N GLY A 61 -4.26 -8.74 7.82
CA GLY A 61 -5.00 -8.60 9.06
C GLY A 61 -4.39 -7.56 9.99
N ALA A 62 -3.06 -7.59 10.14
CA ALA A 62 -2.35 -6.63 10.97
C ALA A 62 -2.48 -5.20 10.42
N PHE A 63 -2.35 -5.03 9.11
CA PHE A 63 -2.47 -3.73 8.45
C PHE A 63 -3.87 -3.14 8.64
N GLU A 64 -4.90 -3.92 8.37
CA GLU A 64 -6.29 -3.46 8.49
C GLU A 64 -6.68 -3.16 9.94
N GLU A 65 -6.20 -3.98 10.88
CA GLU A 65 -6.44 -3.76 12.31
C GLU A 65 -5.74 -2.48 12.80
N LEU A 66 -4.50 -2.27 12.37
CA LEU A 66 -3.73 -1.07 12.73
C LEU A 66 -4.45 0.21 12.30
N LEU A 67 -5.05 0.20 11.12
CA LEU A 67 -5.76 1.35 10.56
C LEU A 67 -7.26 1.35 10.92
N GLU A 68 -7.74 0.31 11.61
CA GLU A 68 -9.15 0.16 11.99
C GLU A 68 -10.10 0.17 10.79
N ILE A 69 -9.70 -0.52 9.70
CA ILE A 69 -10.46 -0.57 8.45
C ILE A 69 -10.80 -1.99 8.00
N GLU A 70 -10.89 -2.93 8.94
CA GLU A 70 -11.31 -4.29 8.63
C GLU A 70 -12.65 -4.28 7.88
N ASP A 71 -12.75 -5.08 6.83
CA ASP A 71 -13.94 -5.18 5.97
C ASP A 71 -14.33 -3.91 5.21
N GLN A 72 -13.47 -2.87 5.24
CA GLN A 72 -13.75 -1.61 4.54
C GLN A 72 -12.81 -1.36 3.37
N CYS A 73 -11.80 -2.19 3.19
CA CYS A 73 -10.81 -1.99 2.13
C CYS A 73 -11.35 -2.30 0.75
N VAL A 74 -10.98 -1.45 -0.22
CA VAL A 74 -11.30 -1.63 -1.63
C VAL A 74 -9.99 -1.90 -2.36
N TYR A 75 -9.68 -3.17 -2.60
CA TYR A 75 -8.46 -3.59 -3.29
C TYR A 75 -8.68 -3.73 -4.79
N ALA A 76 -7.76 -3.18 -5.58
CA ALA A 76 -7.72 -3.43 -7.02
C ALA A 76 -7.18 -4.83 -7.31
N GLN A 77 -6.21 -5.29 -6.52
CA GLN A 77 -5.65 -6.64 -6.61
C GLN A 77 -5.34 -7.16 -5.21
N GLU A 78 -5.57 -8.45 -5.02
CA GLU A 78 -5.20 -9.16 -3.80
C GLU A 78 -4.19 -10.25 -4.18
N LEU A 79 -2.98 -10.15 -3.63
CA LEU A 79 -1.86 -11.00 -4.03
C LEU A 79 -1.47 -11.95 -2.89
N ASP A 80 -0.92 -13.10 -3.25
CA ASP A 80 -0.69 -14.19 -2.31
C ASP A 80 0.68 -14.18 -1.64
N THR A 81 1.65 -13.41 -2.14
CA THR A 81 3.00 -13.35 -1.54
C THR A 81 3.52 -11.92 -1.43
N PRO A 82 4.42 -11.64 -0.45
CA PRO A 82 5.07 -10.33 -0.35
C PRO A 82 5.90 -9.97 -1.58
N GLY A 83 6.58 -10.95 -2.17
CA GLY A 83 7.36 -10.73 -3.39
C GLY A 83 6.51 -10.26 -4.55
N THR A 84 5.32 -10.84 -4.72
CA THR A 84 4.38 -10.44 -5.76
C THR A 84 3.88 -9.01 -5.53
N VAL A 85 3.63 -8.63 -4.27
CA VAL A 85 3.24 -7.26 -3.92
C VAL A 85 4.33 -6.28 -4.34
N MET A 86 5.58 -6.54 -3.96
CA MET A 86 6.70 -5.67 -4.29
C MET A 86 6.91 -5.54 -5.80
N ASP A 87 6.86 -6.65 -6.52
CA ASP A 87 7.03 -6.67 -7.98
C ASP A 87 5.89 -5.90 -8.67
N THR A 88 4.67 -6.07 -8.23
CA THR A 88 3.51 -5.41 -8.83
C THR A 88 3.56 -3.90 -8.59
N VAL A 89 3.91 -3.48 -7.38
CA VAL A 89 4.06 -2.05 -7.06
C VAL A 89 5.17 -1.43 -7.90
N ALA A 90 6.31 -2.10 -8.02
CA ALA A 90 7.45 -1.59 -8.80
C ALA A 90 7.12 -1.44 -10.28
N ALA A 91 6.27 -2.32 -10.82
CA ALA A 91 5.93 -2.37 -12.25
C ALA A 91 4.69 -1.54 -12.62
N THR A 92 3.91 -1.08 -11.64
CA THR A 92 2.61 -0.45 -11.90
C THR A 92 2.62 1.00 -11.44
N PRO A 93 2.68 1.98 -12.35
CA PRO A 93 2.59 3.39 -11.97
C PRO A 93 1.29 3.67 -11.20
N GLY A 94 1.41 4.40 -10.11
CA GLY A 94 0.29 4.73 -9.23
C GLY A 94 -0.07 3.67 -8.20
N ALA A 95 0.64 2.54 -8.18
CA ALA A 95 0.35 1.48 -7.22
C ALA A 95 0.82 1.82 -5.81
N ILE A 96 0.05 1.34 -4.83
CA ILE A 96 0.41 1.37 -3.42
C ILE A 96 0.18 -0.04 -2.86
N GLY A 97 1.09 -0.50 -2.02
CA GLY A 97 0.97 -1.81 -1.38
C GLY A 97 1.60 -1.80 0.00
N TYR A 98 1.54 -2.93 0.68
CA TYR A 98 2.18 -3.09 1.99
C TYR A 98 2.81 -4.48 2.11
N VAL A 99 3.88 -4.54 2.87
CA VAL A 99 4.57 -5.79 3.19
C VAL A 99 5.05 -5.73 4.64
N ALA A 100 5.33 -6.88 5.23
CA ALA A 100 5.95 -6.91 6.55
C ALA A 100 7.38 -6.35 6.44
N LEU A 101 7.79 -5.55 7.41
CA LEU A 101 9.08 -4.86 7.37
C LEU A 101 10.26 -5.83 7.35
N ASP A 102 10.17 -6.97 8.05
CA ASP A 102 11.19 -7.99 8.06
C ASP A 102 11.41 -8.64 6.68
N VAL A 103 10.35 -8.79 5.90
CA VAL A 103 10.44 -9.28 4.52
C VAL A 103 11.21 -8.27 3.66
N LEU A 104 10.93 -7.00 3.83
CA LEU A 104 11.62 -5.94 3.09
C LEU A 104 13.11 -5.91 3.44
N ASP A 105 13.44 -6.02 4.73
CA ASP A 105 14.84 -6.05 5.20
C ASP A 105 15.59 -7.25 4.63
N ALA A 106 14.94 -8.38 4.47
CA ALA A 106 15.56 -9.59 3.90
C ALA A 106 15.80 -9.48 2.39
N THR A 107 15.09 -8.57 1.71
CA THR A 107 15.14 -8.41 0.25
C THR A 107 16.13 -7.33 -0.19
N VAL A 108 16.38 -6.36 0.66
CA VAL A 108 17.29 -5.23 0.32
C VAL A 108 18.74 -5.50 0.67
#